data_9e851194f073af2285f2f980f928ddc3
#
_entry.id   9e851194f073af2285f2f980f928ddc3
#
_cell.length_a   1.000
_cell.length_b   1.000
_cell.length_c   1.000
_cell.angle_alpha   90.00
_cell.angle_beta   90.00
_cell.angle_gamma   90.00
#
_symmetry.space_group_name_H-M   'P 1'
#
loop_
_entity.id
_entity.type
_entity.pdbx_description
1 polymer ?
#
loop_
_entity_poly.entity_id
_entity_poly.type
_entity_poly.pdbx_seq_one_letter_code
_entity_poly.pdbx_strand_id
1 'polypeptide(L)'
;MVKKTSRKPSYTQIRCLCQIIVALIVLMLPVRITLRLVLAFLFALIVAIMLLAYRISGVAPWQLELLKSPNHRVAFLESLLYTIGSFGLLIYLIASEHAIVHFACGFLGIISAWLTIQLIYSQEYAVRYYHDGKGLVFPNCDRPNWTEFLYQGFCMAACYQTSDTSINSKAMRRLVATQGMLSYFLSVSIIAIIFGMIGNLL
;
A
#
# COMPACT_ATOMS: atom_id res chain seq x y z
N MET A 1 -3.67 -42.94 -6.05
CA MET A 1 -3.04 -41.88 -6.87
C MET A 1 -3.63 -40.55 -6.47
N VAL A 2 -2.95 -39.78 -5.64
CA VAL A 2 -3.42 -38.45 -5.17
C VAL A 2 -3.08 -37.44 -6.27
N LYS A 3 -4.10 -36.90 -6.93
CA LYS A 3 -3.96 -35.81 -7.90
C LYS A 3 -3.36 -34.59 -7.18
N LYS A 4 -2.10 -34.31 -7.46
CA LYS A 4 -1.39 -33.08 -7.05
C LYS A 4 -2.07 -31.92 -7.79
N THR A 5 -3.08 -31.31 -7.17
CA THR A 5 -3.69 -30.07 -7.68
C THR A 5 -2.63 -28.98 -7.64
N SER A 6 -2.15 -28.59 -8.79
CA SER A 6 -1.27 -27.43 -8.96
C SER A 6 -2.02 -26.22 -8.41
N ARG A 7 -1.62 -25.75 -7.21
CA ARG A 7 -2.17 -24.53 -6.59
C ARG A 7 -1.79 -23.35 -7.49
N LYS A 8 -2.78 -22.77 -8.16
CA LYS A 8 -2.58 -21.47 -8.85
C LYS A 8 -2.00 -20.47 -7.84
N PRO A 9 -0.97 -19.70 -8.22
CA PRO A 9 -0.37 -18.72 -7.33
C PRO A 9 -1.42 -17.71 -6.88
N SER A 10 -1.37 -17.31 -5.61
CA SER A 10 -2.26 -16.28 -5.10
C SER A 10 -1.92 -14.93 -5.75
N TYR A 11 -2.89 -14.04 -5.86
CA TYR A 11 -2.68 -12.69 -6.41
C TYR A 11 -1.52 -11.95 -5.72
N THR A 12 -1.40 -12.07 -4.40
CA THR A 12 -0.30 -11.49 -3.62
C THR A 12 1.05 -12.06 -4.05
N GLN A 13 1.13 -13.37 -4.33
CA GLN A 13 2.36 -13.99 -4.83
C GLN A 13 2.73 -13.49 -6.23
N ILE A 14 1.75 -13.34 -7.13
CA ILE A 14 1.99 -12.78 -8.47
C ILE A 14 2.50 -11.35 -8.36
N ARG A 15 1.89 -10.53 -7.53
CA ARG A 15 2.31 -9.14 -7.30
C ARG A 15 3.74 -9.07 -6.79
N CYS A 16 4.06 -9.79 -5.72
CA CYS A 16 5.42 -9.84 -5.17
C CYS A 16 6.44 -10.32 -6.21
N LEU A 17 6.09 -11.34 -7.01
CA LEU A 17 6.97 -11.84 -8.06
C LEU A 17 7.24 -10.78 -9.13
N CYS A 18 6.22 -10.09 -9.60
CA CYS A 18 6.37 -9.00 -10.56
C CYS A 18 7.26 -7.87 -10.03
N GLN A 19 7.09 -7.50 -8.77
CA GLN A 19 7.92 -6.47 -8.13
C GLN A 19 9.39 -6.89 -8.04
N ILE A 20 9.66 -8.14 -7.65
CA ILE A 20 11.01 -8.69 -7.58
C ILE A 20 11.65 -8.69 -8.96
N ILE A 21 10.93 -9.15 -10.00
CA ILE A 21 11.44 -9.18 -11.39
C ILE A 21 11.80 -7.78 -11.85
N VAL A 22 10.91 -6.79 -11.63
CA VAL A 22 11.16 -5.40 -12.02
C VAL A 22 12.36 -4.83 -11.27
N ALA A 23 12.47 -5.07 -9.97
CA ALA A 23 13.62 -4.63 -9.18
C ALA A 23 14.93 -5.22 -9.70
N LEU A 24 14.95 -6.52 -10.03
CA LEU A 24 16.12 -7.19 -10.61
C LEU A 24 16.51 -6.61 -11.98
N ILE A 25 15.54 -6.34 -12.86
CA ILE A 25 15.79 -5.72 -14.16
C ILE A 25 16.44 -4.35 -13.99
N VAL A 26 15.91 -3.53 -13.07
CA VAL A 26 16.46 -2.17 -12.83
C VAL A 26 17.86 -2.24 -12.23
N LEU A 27 18.17 -3.24 -11.40
CA LEU A 27 19.51 -3.44 -10.85
C LEU A 27 20.56 -3.80 -11.93
N MET A 28 20.13 -4.27 -13.09
CA MET A 28 21.02 -4.56 -14.22
C MET A 28 21.34 -3.35 -15.10
N LEU A 29 20.69 -2.20 -14.88
CA LEU A 29 20.94 -1.00 -15.67
C LEU A 29 22.39 -0.48 -15.46
N PRO A 30 23.04 0.04 -16.50
CA PRO A 30 24.41 0.56 -16.44
C PRO A 30 24.47 1.99 -15.87
N VAL A 31 23.91 2.18 -14.69
CA VAL A 31 23.88 3.46 -13.96
C VAL A 31 24.50 3.31 -12.57
N ARG A 32 24.78 4.42 -11.88
CA ARG A 32 25.34 4.41 -10.52
C ARG A 32 24.44 3.59 -9.59
N ILE A 33 25.04 2.81 -8.69
CA ILE A 33 24.34 1.87 -7.81
C ILE A 33 23.22 2.54 -7.00
N THR A 34 23.46 3.78 -6.58
CA THR A 34 22.51 4.62 -5.84
C THR A 34 21.23 4.85 -6.65
N LEU A 35 21.39 5.29 -7.90
CA LEU A 35 20.28 5.53 -8.81
C LEU A 35 19.52 4.24 -9.15
N ARG A 36 20.23 3.11 -9.27
CA ARG A 36 19.60 1.79 -9.46
C ARG A 36 18.66 1.44 -8.31
N LEU A 37 19.11 1.60 -7.07
CA LEU A 37 18.31 1.28 -5.90
C LEU A 37 17.06 2.17 -5.82
N VAL A 38 17.19 3.47 -6.08
CA VAL A 38 16.06 4.41 -6.14
C VAL A 38 15.06 4.01 -7.22
N LEU A 39 15.53 3.77 -8.43
CA LEU A 39 14.68 3.38 -9.54
C LEU A 39 14.02 2.03 -9.29
N ALA A 40 14.74 1.04 -8.76
CA ALA A 40 14.17 -0.26 -8.43
C ALA A 40 13.03 -0.14 -7.44
N PHE A 41 13.18 0.68 -6.40
CA PHE A 41 12.15 0.91 -5.41
C PHE A 41 10.93 1.63 -5.99
N LEU A 42 11.13 2.71 -6.77
CA LEU A 42 10.05 3.44 -7.42
C LEU A 42 9.28 2.57 -8.41
N PHE A 43 9.98 1.82 -9.25
CA PHE A 43 9.33 0.91 -10.19
C PHE A 43 8.55 -0.20 -9.49
N ALA A 44 9.08 -0.77 -8.40
CA ALA A 44 8.37 -1.76 -7.60
C ALA A 44 7.07 -1.20 -7.01
N LEU A 45 7.09 0.05 -6.52
CA LEU A 45 5.89 0.74 -6.03
C LEU A 45 4.88 1.02 -7.14
N ILE A 46 5.33 1.51 -8.30
CA ILE A 46 4.46 1.74 -9.46
C ILE A 46 3.78 0.44 -9.88
N VAL A 47 4.52 -0.65 -9.97
CA VAL A 47 3.96 -1.97 -10.31
C VAL A 47 2.94 -2.42 -9.26
N ALA A 48 3.21 -2.19 -7.96
CA ALA A 48 2.24 -2.48 -6.90
C ALA A 48 0.94 -1.71 -7.10
N ILE A 49 1.03 -0.39 -7.34
CA ILE A 49 -0.15 0.47 -7.57
C ILE A 49 -0.92 0.00 -8.80
N MET A 50 -0.24 -0.25 -9.92
CA MET A 50 -0.88 -0.69 -11.15
C MET A 50 -1.61 -2.03 -10.99
N LEU A 51 -0.98 -3.01 -10.34
CA LEU A 51 -1.60 -4.31 -10.10
C LEU A 51 -2.78 -4.22 -9.13
N LEU A 52 -2.67 -3.37 -8.10
CA LEU A 52 -3.76 -3.12 -7.16
C LEU A 52 -4.93 -2.41 -7.86
N ALA A 53 -4.65 -1.40 -8.68
CA ALA A 53 -5.66 -0.69 -9.48
C ALA A 53 -6.33 -1.62 -10.50
N TYR A 54 -5.56 -2.45 -11.20
CA TYR A 54 -6.09 -3.46 -12.13
C TYR A 54 -7.04 -4.43 -11.43
N ARG A 55 -6.70 -4.89 -10.23
CA ARG A 55 -7.58 -5.76 -9.46
C ARG A 55 -8.88 -5.06 -9.07
N ILE A 56 -8.80 -3.80 -8.66
CA ILE A 56 -9.97 -2.98 -8.29
C ILE A 56 -10.89 -2.80 -9.50
N SER A 57 -10.33 -2.56 -10.69
CA SER A 57 -11.12 -2.35 -11.92
C SER A 57 -11.66 -3.63 -12.55
N GLY A 58 -10.98 -4.77 -12.37
CA GLY A 58 -11.29 -6.02 -13.05
C GLY A 58 -12.15 -7.02 -12.28
N VAL A 59 -12.27 -6.87 -10.96
CA VAL A 59 -12.98 -7.84 -10.09
C VAL A 59 -13.92 -7.10 -9.15
N ALA A 60 -15.20 -7.41 -9.21
CA ALA A 60 -16.17 -6.85 -8.27
C ALA A 60 -15.87 -7.32 -6.83
N PRO A 61 -16.02 -6.46 -5.79
CA PRO A 61 -15.66 -6.81 -4.41
C PRO A 61 -16.33 -8.07 -3.88
N TRP A 62 -17.58 -8.31 -4.24
CA TRP A 62 -18.34 -9.51 -3.82
C TRP A 62 -17.83 -10.83 -4.44
N GLN A 63 -17.06 -10.76 -5.54
CA GLN A 63 -16.39 -11.92 -6.11
C GLN A 63 -15.14 -12.32 -5.31
N LEU A 64 -14.67 -11.45 -4.41
CA LEU A 64 -13.55 -11.74 -3.52
C LEU A 64 -13.89 -12.79 -2.46
N GLU A 65 -15.17 -13.02 -2.19
CA GLU A 65 -15.62 -14.12 -1.31
C GLU A 65 -15.12 -15.49 -1.81
N LEU A 66 -14.99 -15.66 -3.11
CA LEU A 66 -14.46 -16.87 -3.74
C LEU A 66 -12.94 -17.00 -3.67
N LEU A 67 -12.25 -15.91 -3.33
CA LEU A 67 -10.81 -15.90 -3.18
C LEU A 67 -10.48 -16.14 -1.70
N LYS A 68 -9.56 -17.08 -1.41
CA LYS A 68 -9.06 -17.29 -0.06
C LYS A 68 -8.69 -15.94 0.57
N SER A 69 -9.18 -15.70 1.80
CA SER A 69 -8.84 -14.55 2.60
C SER A 69 -7.32 -14.30 2.55
N PRO A 70 -6.84 -13.15 2.05
CA PRO A 70 -5.44 -12.82 2.16
C PRO A 70 -5.10 -12.78 3.65
N ASN A 71 -3.95 -13.32 3.99
CA ASN A 71 -3.47 -13.27 5.37
C ASN A 71 -3.18 -11.79 5.70
N HIS A 72 -3.98 -11.19 6.57
CA HIS A 72 -3.81 -9.78 7.00
C HIS A 72 -2.40 -9.48 7.51
N ARG A 73 -1.69 -10.50 8.02
CA ARG A 73 -0.28 -10.38 8.41
C ARG A 73 0.61 -10.07 7.20
N VAL A 74 0.29 -10.62 6.03
CA VAL A 74 1.04 -10.34 4.81
C VAL A 74 0.80 -8.90 4.35
N ALA A 75 -0.43 -8.42 4.34
CA ALA A 75 -0.76 -7.03 4.01
C ALA A 75 -0.09 -6.04 4.98
N PHE A 76 -0.11 -6.34 6.28
CA PHE A 76 0.57 -5.54 7.29
C PHE A 76 2.09 -5.52 7.09
N LEU A 77 2.72 -6.69 6.94
CA LEU A 77 4.18 -6.80 6.72
C LEU A 77 4.60 -6.10 5.43
N GLU A 78 3.82 -6.24 4.37
CA GLU A 78 4.05 -5.56 3.10
C GLU A 78 3.99 -4.04 3.27
N SER A 79 2.97 -3.52 3.95
CA SER A 79 2.84 -2.10 4.27
C SER A 79 4.01 -1.59 5.11
N LEU A 80 4.43 -2.37 6.09
CA LEU A 80 5.58 -2.05 6.95
C LEU A 80 6.89 -2.01 6.15
N LEU A 81 7.10 -2.96 5.25
CA LEU A 81 8.28 -3.00 4.38
C LEU A 81 8.32 -1.78 3.45
N TYR A 82 7.20 -1.38 2.85
CA TYR A 82 7.13 -0.15 2.03
C TYR A 82 7.44 1.10 2.86
N THR A 83 6.91 1.17 4.08
CA THR A 83 7.17 2.28 4.99
C THR A 83 8.66 2.37 5.34
N ILE A 84 9.25 1.30 5.84
CA ILE A 84 10.67 1.25 6.23
C ILE A 84 11.57 1.51 5.01
N GLY A 85 11.26 0.90 3.86
CA GLY A 85 12.01 1.09 2.62
C GLY A 85 11.99 2.53 2.13
N SER A 86 10.83 3.20 2.22
CA SER A 86 10.68 4.61 1.85
C SER A 86 11.49 5.53 2.74
N PHE A 87 11.46 5.30 4.06
CA PHE A 87 12.26 6.08 5.01
C PHE A 87 13.75 5.83 4.85
N GLY A 88 14.16 4.58 4.71
CA GLY A 88 15.56 4.23 4.49
C GLY A 88 16.10 4.86 3.22
N LEU A 89 15.33 4.84 2.13
CA LEU A 89 15.67 5.49 0.89
C LEU A 89 15.79 6.99 1.06
N LEU A 90 14.85 7.63 1.74
CA LEU A 90 14.87 9.07 1.95
C LEU A 90 16.08 9.50 2.78
N ILE A 91 16.35 8.84 3.92
CA ILE A 91 17.52 9.14 4.78
C ILE A 91 18.81 9.02 3.96
N TYR A 92 18.90 7.97 3.15
CA TYR A 92 20.05 7.76 2.27
C TYR A 92 20.20 8.89 1.23
N LEU A 93 19.10 9.35 0.64
CA LEU A 93 19.11 10.41 -0.37
C LEU A 93 19.42 11.79 0.23
N ILE A 94 18.97 12.07 1.44
CA ILE A 94 19.33 13.30 2.18
C ILE A 94 20.83 13.33 2.51
N ALA A 95 21.41 12.18 2.84
CA ALA A 95 22.83 12.05 3.13
C ALA A 95 23.74 12.14 1.87
N SER A 96 23.17 12.11 0.66
CA SER A 96 23.92 12.19 -0.60
C SER A 96 24.01 13.64 -1.09
N GLU A 97 25.20 14.08 -1.53
CA GLU A 97 25.48 15.49 -1.91
C GLU A 97 24.76 15.98 -3.19
N HIS A 98 23.89 15.20 -3.82
CA HIS A 98 23.25 15.53 -5.10
C HIS A 98 21.78 15.94 -4.91
N ALA A 99 21.57 17.20 -4.53
CA ALA A 99 20.40 17.67 -3.81
C ALA A 99 19.02 17.49 -4.46
N ILE A 100 18.70 18.04 -5.64
CA ILE A 100 17.30 18.22 -6.07
C ILE A 100 16.67 16.95 -6.65
N VAL A 101 17.38 16.23 -7.52
CA VAL A 101 16.82 15.04 -8.19
C VAL A 101 16.60 13.88 -7.22
N HIS A 102 17.58 13.65 -6.34
CA HIS A 102 17.49 12.60 -5.32
C HIS A 102 16.36 12.88 -4.34
N PHE A 103 16.19 14.15 -3.99
CA PHE A 103 15.09 14.57 -3.13
C PHE A 103 13.73 14.33 -3.79
N ALA A 104 13.53 14.76 -5.04
CA ALA A 104 12.29 14.52 -5.78
C ALA A 104 11.96 13.01 -5.87
N CYS A 105 12.95 12.18 -6.11
CA CYS A 105 12.80 10.73 -6.13
C CYS A 105 12.38 10.17 -4.75
N GLY A 106 13.00 10.64 -3.67
CA GLY A 106 12.65 10.23 -2.31
C GLY A 106 11.22 10.63 -1.93
N PHE A 107 10.83 11.86 -2.28
CA PHE A 107 9.48 12.38 -2.04
C PHE A 107 8.43 11.59 -2.82
N LEU A 108 8.66 11.32 -4.10
CA LEU A 108 7.79 10.47 -4.92
C LEU A 108 7.70 9.04 -4.35
N GLY A 109 8.81 8.52 -3.82
CA GLY A 109 8.84 7.21 -3.17
C GLY A 109 7.89 7.15 -1.97
N ILE A 110 7.90 8.16 -1.10
CA ILE A 110 7.04 8.22 0.09
C ILE A 110 5.56 8.36 -0.31
N ILE A 111 5.24 9.25 -1.27
CA ILE A 111 3.86 9.39 -1.76
C ILE A 111 3.37 8.07 -2.37
N SER A 112 4.20 7.41 -3.16
CA SER A 112 3.85 6.12 -3.78
C SER A 112 3.65 5.02 -2.73
N ALA A 113 4.47 5.00 -1.67
CA ALA A 113 4.31 4.07 -0.55
C ALA A 113 3.01 4.35 0.20
N TRP A 114 2.71 5.62 0.48
CA TRP A 114 1.46 6.03 1.12
C TRP A 114 0.25 5.57 0.31
N LEU A 115 0.20 5.84 -1.00
CA LEU A 115 -0.87 5.38 -1.89
C LEU A 115 -1.00 3.85 -1.90
N THR A 116 0.12 3.14 -1.97
CA THR A 116 0.13 1.68 -1.98
C THR A 116 -0.51 1.10 -0.73
N ILE A 117 -0.20 1.67 0.44
CA ILE A 117 -0.78 1.26 1.72
C ILE A 117 -2.30 1.45 1.71
N GLN A 118 -2.80 2.61 1.24
CA GLN A 118 -4.24 2.85 1.21
C GLN A 118 -4.98 1.86 0.30
N LEU A 119 -4.40 1.54 -0.85
CA LEU A 119 -4.98 0.54 -1.76
C LEU A 119 -4.94 -0.87 -1.17
N ILE A 120 -3.87 -1.25 -0.47
CA ILE A 120 -3.78 -2.55 0.24
C ILE A 120 -4.88 -2.65 1.30
N TYR A 121 -5.05 -1.62 2.13
CA TYR A 121 -6.07 -1.63 3.19
C TYR A 121 -7.48 -1.58 2.64
N SER A 122 -7.73 -0.82 1.57
CA SER A 122 -9.05 -0.81 0.90
C SER A 122 -9.44 -2.20 0.38
N GLN A 123 -8.48 -2.94 -0.20
CA GLN A 123 -8.73 -4.32 -0.59
C GLN A 123 -8.96 -5.25 0.61
N GLU A 124 -8.20 -5.07 1.69
CA GLU A 124 -8.35 -5.88 2.89
C GLU A 124 -9.72 -5.64 3.56
N TYR A 125 -10.23 -4.39 3.55
CA TYR A 125 -11.60 -4.09 3.98
C TYR A 125 -12.63 -4.84 3.16
N ALA A 126 -12.51 -4.80 1.84
CA ALA A 126 -13.44 -5.48 0.92
C ALA A 126 -13.44 -7.00 1.13
N VAL A 127 -12.26 -7.61 1.20
CA VAL A 127 -12.12 -9.05 1.41
C VAL A 127 -12.73 -9.47 2.74
N ARG A 128 -12.43 -8.78 3.83
CA ARG A 128 -13.00 -9.11 5.14
C ARG A 128 -14.48 -8.87 5.22
N TYR A 129 -14.96 -7.80 4.60
CA TYR A 129 -16.39 -7.51 4.56
C TYR A 129 -17.18 -8.66 3.94
N TYR A 130 -16.71 -9.18 2.81
CA TYR A 130 -17.40 -10.24 2.09
C TYR A 130 -17.10 -11.66 2.62
N HIS A 131 -15.93 -11.87 3.23
CA HIS A 131 -15.55 -13.19 3.74
C HIS A 131 -16.00 -13.42 5.19
N ASP A 132 -15.80 -12.44 6.09
CA ASP A 132 -16.01 -12.61 7.54
C ASP A 132 -17.39 -12.10 8.01
N GLY A 133 -18.26 -11.70 7.10
CA GLY A 133 -19.63 -11.31 7.40
C GLY A 133 -19.77 -9.85 7.84
N LYS A 134 -19.55 -8.93 6.93
CA LYS A 134 -19.83 -7.49 7.06
C LYS A 134 -18.95 -6.80 8.11
N GLY A 135 -19.03 -6.37 9.11
CA GLY A 135 -18.15 -5.68 10.09
C GLY A 135 -17.95 -4.18 9.84
N LEU A 136 -18.30 -3.67 8.66
CA LEU A 136 -18.51 -2.26 8.33
C LEU A 136 -19.97 -2.08 7.94
N VAL A 137 -20.53 -0.92 8.25
CA VAL A 137 -21.88 -0.53 7.83
C VAL A 137 -21.77 0.80 7.09
N PHE A 138 -22.05 0.75 5.80
CA PHE A 138 -22.08 1.94 4.95
C PHE A 138 -23.51 2.48 4.88
N PRO A 139 -23.73 3.80 5.05
CA PRO A 139 -25.07 4.39 4.99
C PRO A 139 -25.71 4.12 3.61
N ASN A 140 -26.98 3.71 3.61
CA ASN A 140 -27.78 3.49 2.41
C ASN A 140 -27.15 2.54 1.38
N CYS A 141 -26.28 1.62 1.80
CA CYS A 141 -25.58 0.71 0.90
C CYS A 141 -25.54 -0.72 1.47
N ASP A 142 -26.41 -1.59 0.96
CA ASP A 142 -26.47 -3.00 1.36
C ASP A 142 -25.39 -3.86 0.70
N ARG A 143 -24.90 -3.44 -0.47
CA ARG A 143 -23.90 -4.15 -1.26
C ARG A 143 -22.80 -3.20 -1.70
N PRO A 144 -21.83 -2.88 -0.82
CA PRO A 144 -20.78 -1.92 -1.10
C PRO A 144 -19.91 -2.36 -2.28
N ASN A 145 -19.58 -1.42 -3.15
CA ASN A 145 -18.65 -1.59 -4.25
C ASN A 145 -17.24 -1.08 -3.89
N TRP A 146 -16.34 -0.97 -4.84
CA TRP A 146 -14.99 -0.48 -4.58
C TRP A 146 -14.94 0.97 -4.09
N THR A 147 -15.91 1.81 -4.46
CA THR A 147 -15.95 3.20 -4.04
C THR A 147 -16.05 3.32 -2.53
N GLU A 148 -16.92 2.52 -1.89
CA GLU A 148 -17.09 2.53 -0.44
C GLU A 148 -15.84 2.05 0.29
N PHE A 149 -15.16 1.02 -0.21
CA PHE A 149 -13.92 0.53 0.41
C PHE A 149 -12.73 1.46 0.18
N LEU A 150 -12.64 2.10 -0.99
CA LEU A 150 -11.64 3.13 -1.25
C LEU A 150 -11.90 4.36 -0.39
N TYR A 151 -13.15 4.81 -0.30
CA TYR A 151 -13.57 5.89 0.58
C TYR A 151 -13.14 5.60 2.03
N GLN A 152 -13.48 4.42 2.57
CA GLN A 152 -13.06 4.00 3.90
C GLN A 152 -11.54 4.08 4.06
N GLY A 153 -10.78 3.53 3.11
CA GLY A 153 -9.33 3.51 3.15
C GLY A 153 -8.70 4.91 3.11
N PHE A 154 -9.16 5.76 2.19
CA PHE A 154 -8.62 7.12 2.02
C PHE A 154 -9.06 8.08 3.13
N CYS A 155 -10.29 7.97 3.65
CA CYS A 155 -10.70 8.75 4.83
C CYS A 155 -9.85 8.39 6.05
N MET A 156 -9.58 7.10 6.28
CA MET A 156 -8.68 6.69 7.36
C MET A 156 -7.25 7.18 7.15
N ALA A 157 -6.81 7.34 5.90
CA ALA A 157 -5.49 7.84 5.60
C ALA A 157 -5.33 9.35 5.83
N ALA A 158 -6.36 10.12 5.47
CA ALA A 158 -6.31 11.57 5.50
C ALA A 158 -6.83 12.18 6.81
N CYS A 159 -7.90 11.60 7.37
CA CYS A 159 -8.60 12.15 8.53
C CYS A 159 -8.46 11.26 9.78
N TYR A 160 -7.88 10.07 9.66
CA TYR A 160 -7.74 9.06 10.71
C TYR A 160 -9.06 8.54 11.27
N GLN A 161 -10.17 8.87 10.66
CA GLN A 161 -11.50 8.38 10.98
C GLN A 161 -12.46 8.48 9.79
N THR A 162 -13.58 7.75 9.88
CA THR A 162 -14.73 7.90 8.99
C THR A 162 -15.88 8.51 9.77
N SER A 163 -16.59 9.46 9.17
CA SER A 163 -17.70 10.15 9.84
C SER A 163 -19.01 9.36 9.78
N ASP A 164 -19.18 8.54 8.77
CA ASP A 164 -20.45 7.92 8.39
C ASP A 164 -20.42 6.39 8.39
N THR A 165 -19.26 5.77 8.34
CA THR A 165 -19.12 4.32 8.38
C THR A 165 -19.01 3.78 9.78
N SER A 166 -19.92 2.90 10.19
CA SER A 166 -19.90 2.25 11.49
C SER A 166 -19.08 0.96 11.47
N ILE A 167 -18.26 0.73 12.53
CA ILE A 167 -17.38 -0.43 12.63
C ILE A 167 -17.89 -1.37 13.72
N ASN A 168 -18.50 -2.48 13.32
CA ASN A 168 -19.24 -3.38 14.22
C ASN A 168 -18.47 -4.64 14.65
N SER A 169 -17.34 -4.97 13.99
CA SER A 169 -16.56 -6.15 14.37
C SER A 169 -15.21 -5.81 15.01
N LYS A 170 -14.77 -6.65 15.97
CA LYS A 170 -13.47 -6.51 16.62
C LYS A 170 -12.30 -6.66 15.64
N ALA A 171 -12.46 -7.55 14.64
CA ALA A 171 -11.45 -7.76 13.61
C ALA A 171 -11.27 -6.52 12.74
N MET A 172 -12.40 -5.91 12.35
CA MET A 172 -12.39 -4.69 11.53
C MET A 172 -11.83 -3.49 12.31
N ARG A 173 -12.17 -3.35 13.60
CA ARG A 173 -11.58 -2.31 14.46
C ARG A 173 -10.06 -2.40 14.55
N ARG A 174 -9.50 -3.62 14.67
CA ARG A 174 -8.04 -3.80 14.65
C ARG A 174 -7.43 -3.37 13.32
N LEU A 175 -8.05 -3.73 12.21
CA LEU A 175 -7.58 -3.35 10.88
C LEU A 175 -7.56 -1.84 10.69
N VAL A 176 -8.66 -1.17 11.06
CA VAL A 176 -8.78 0.28 11.01
C VAL A 176 -7.74 0.98 11.89
N ALA A 177 -7.56 0.51 13.14
CA ALA A 177 -6.56 1.07 14.04
C ALA A 177 -5.14 0.93 13.48
N THR A 178 -4.81 -0.23 12.92
CA THR A 178 -3.48 -0.48 12.33
C THR A 178 -3.23 0.44 11.12
N GLN A 179 -4.22 0.59 10.24
CA GLN A 179 -4.12 1.52 9.12
C GLN A 179 -3.95 2.97 9.59
N GLY A 180 -4.77 3.40 10.54
CA GLY A 180 -4.71 4.76 11.09
C GLY A 180 -3.33 5.09 11.67
N MET A 181 -2.74 4.17 12.44
CA MET A 181 -1.38 4.34 12.98
C MET A 181 -0.33 4.47 11.87
N LEU A 182 -0.32 3.57 10.89
CA LEU A 182 0.63 3.63 9.77
C LEU A 182 0.47 4.91 8.96
N SER A 183 -0.77 5.30 8.66
CA SER A 183 -1.07 6.52 7.91
C SER A 183 -0.64 7.77 8.68
N TYR A 184 -0.85 7.81 9.98
CA TYR A 184 -0.40 8.91 10.84
C TYR A 184 1.11 9.08 10.80
N PHE A 185 1.87 8.01 11.04
CA PHE A 185 3.32 8.06 11.00
C PHE A 185 3.87 8.53 9.65
N LEU A 186 3.31 8.03 8.55
CA LEU A 186 3.71 8.47 7.21
C LEU A 186 3.38 9.93 6.97
N SER A 187 2.18 10.38 7.32
CA SER A 187 1.76 11.76 7.10
C SER A 187 2.60 12.75 7.90
N VAL A 188 2.86 12.47 9.18
CA VAL A 188 3.72 13.30 10.02
C VAL A 188 5.14 13.35 9.47
N SER A 189 5.65 12.24 8.96
CA SER A 189 6.97 12.16 8.36
C SER A 189 7.07 12.97 7.07
N ILE A 190 6.06 12.92 6.21
CA ILE A 190 6.01 13.76 5.00
C ILE A 190 6.06 15.25 5.38
N ILE A 191 5.27 15.64 6.38
CA ILE A 191 5.25 17.02 6.88
C ILE A 191 6.61 17.42 7.44
N ALA A 192 7.23 16.59 8.28
CA ALA A 192 8.55 16.86 8.86
C ALA A 192 9.64 17.05 7.79
N ILE A 193 9.60 16.24 6.73
CA ILE A 193 10.51 16.36 5.59
C ILE A 193 10.33 17.69 4.88
N ILE A 194 9.09 18.08 4.60
CA ILE A 194 8.78 19.36 3.93
C ILE A 194 9.32 20.53 4.76
N PHE A 195 9.08 20.53 6.08
CA PHE A 195 9.60 21.58 6.97
C PHE A 195 11.13 21.59 7.05
N GLY A 196 11.75 20.41 7.12
CA GLY A 196 13.22 20.30 7.11
C GLY A 196 13.84 20.88 5.83
N MET A 197 13.17 20.75 4.70
CA MET A 197 13.62 21.35 3.45
C MET A 197 13.50 22.86 3.44
N ILE A 198 12.36 23.38 3.88
CA ILE A 198 12.15 24.83 3.94
C ILE A 198 13.22 25.46 4.84
N GLY A 199 13.54 24.82 5.98
CA GLY A 199 14.59 25.27 6.89
C GLY A 199 16.01 25.26 6.30
N ASN A 200 16.29 24.40 5.32
CA ASN A 200 17.57 24.37 4.61
C ASN A 200 17.65 25.36 3.43
N LEU A 201 16.53 25.96 3.03
CA LEU A 201 16.44 26.95 1.95
C LEU A 201 16.47 28.39 2.47
N LEU A 202 16.23 28.59 3.76
CA LEU A 202 16.29 29.87 4.49
C LEU A 202 17.61 30.04 5.20
#